data_1fb946681c49c0d56e5265cb9734b58e
#
_entry.id   1fb946681c49c0d56e5265cb9734b58e
#
_cell.length_a   1.000
_cell.length_b   1.000
_cell.length_c   1.000
_cell.angle_alpha   90.00
_cell.angle_beta   90.00
_cell.angle_gamma   90.00
#
_symmetry.space_group_name_H-M   'P 1'
#
loop_
_entity.id
_entity.type
_entity.pdbx_description
1 polymer ?
#
loop_
_entity_poly.entity_id
_entity_poly.type
_entity_poly.pdbx_seq_one_letter_code
_entity_poly.pdbx_strand_id
1 'polypeptide(L)'
;MRGKLKQPPMPAGSGGVRMRAHLGSLRARLVLYVFCIMTMASLFTSAAYVVMLSAGWLRPLFITQMMSPIWMVCVSSIIGTVITAWIGKYYLSPVTQVIAATKRVAKGDFSVQLPMEDGRGEMGDLVRSFNRMTRELGGIEMFRSDFINSFSHEFKTPIVSIRGFARQLQRDDITDEERREYATIIADESTRLANLATNILLLSKLENQQIVTEKTAFRLDEQLRSCILLLEKQWEQKHLELVIDLEEVTCCGNAEMLSQAWVNLINNAIKFTPEGGTIGISLVAVDDTATVQVSDTGIGMDRETQQHIFEKFYQGDKSHHGEGNGLGLAMVKRIIALSRGKITVDSEKGKGTTFTVQLPVKG
;
A
#
# COMPACT_ATOMS: atom_id res chain seq x y z
N MET A 1 -12.97 30.97 36.37
CA MET A 1 -14.27 30.29 36.66
C MET A 1 -14.37 29.07 35.72
N ARG A 2 -14.19 27.86 36.27
CA ARG A 2 -14.25 26.59 35.51
C ARG A 2 -15.67 26.02 35.68
N GLY A 3 -16.48 26.01 34.63
CA GLY A 3 -17.79 25.38 34.60
C GLY A 3 -17.65 23.86 34.49
N LYS A 4 -18.08 23.12 35.51
CA LYS A 4 -18.23 21.66 35.51
C LYS A 4 -19.45 21.27 34.67
N LEU A 5 -19.24 20.57 33.52
CA LEU A 5 -20.31 19.92 32.78
C LEU A 5 -20.79 18.69 33.57
N LYS A 6 -22.04 18.70 33.99
CA LYS A 6 -22.78 17.59 34.58
C LYS A 6 -23.03 16.51 33.52
N GLN A 7 -22.61 15.28 33.79
CA GLN A 7 -23.02 14.10 33.02
C GLN A 7 -24.47 13.75 33.33
N PRO A 8 -25.26 13.33 32.32
CA PRO A 8 -26.63 12.87 32.55
C PRO A 8 -26.67 11.48 33.22
N PRO A 9 -27.71 11.14 34.01
CA PRO A 9 -27.81 9.86 34.71
C PRO A 9 -28.09 8.71 33.74
N MET A 10 -27.42 7.57 33.98
CA MET A 10 -27.67 6.32 33.25
C MET A 10 -29.06 5.75 33.54
N PRO A 11 -29.77 5.21 32.55
CA PRO A 11 -31.06 4.56 32.81
C PRO A 11 -30.84 3.17 33.44
N ALA A 12 -31.50 2.96 34.57
CA ALA A 12 -31.62 1.66 35.22
C ALA A 12 -32.56 0.79 34.39
N GLY A 13 -32.06 -0.30 33.80
CA GLY A 13 -32.85 -1.25 32.99
C GLY A 13 -32.05 -2.31 32.27
N SER A 14 -31.05 -2.94 32.92
CA SER A 14 -30.10 -3.83 32.20
C SER A 14 -30.33 -5.36 32.32
N GLY A 15 -31.44 -5.80 32.96
CA GLY A 15 -31.68 -7.26 33.13
C GLY A 15 -32.17 -7.97 31.86
N GLY A 16 -33.06 -7.34 31.10
CA GLY A 16 -33.69 -7.98 29.91
C GLY A 16 -32.84 -7.96 28.67
N VAL A 17 -31.88 -7.06 28.54
CA VAL A 17 -31.02 -6.92 27.34
C VAL A 17 -29.88 -7.96 27.34
N ARG A 18 -29.36 -8.35 28.49
CA ARG A 18 -28.29 -9.35 28.60
C ARG A 18 -28.76 -10.77 28.20
N MET A 19 -30.00 -11.14 28.53
CA MET A 19 -30.52 -12.45 28.19
C MET A 19 -30.83 -12.63 26.69
N ARG A 20 -31.30 -11.54 26.01
CA ARG A 20 -31.49 -11.50 24.54
C ARG A 20 -30.16 -11.50 23.78
N ALA A 21 -29.12 -10.91 24.33
CA ALA A 21 -27.79 -10.89 23.70
C ALA A 21 -27.11 -12.27 23.70
N HIS A 22 -27.34 -13.11 24.72
CA HIS A 22 -26.81 -14.49 24.77
C HIS A 22 -27.49 -15.45 23.78
N LEU A 23 -28.80 -15.31 23.56
CA LEU A 23 -29.54 -16.12 22.55
C LEU A 23 -29.24 -15.66 21.12
N GLY A 24 -28.66 -14.49 20.91
CA GLY A 24 -28.25 -13.95 19.62
C GLY A 24 -26.88 -14.43 19.12
N SER A 25 -26.08 -15.08 19.94
CA SER A 25 -24.77 -15.57 19.52
C SER A 25 -24.91 -16.77 18.57
N LEU A 26 -24.09 -16.79 17.52
CA LEU A 26 -24.07 -17.89 16.54
C LEU A 26 -23.92 -19.26 17.22
N ARG A 27 -23.14 -19.32 18.31
CA ARG A 27 -22.95 -20.52 19.14
C ARG A 27 -24.22 -20.98 19.82
N ALA A 28 -24.96 -20.07 20.47
CA ALA A 28 -26.22 -20.42 21.16
C ALA A 28 -27.27 -20.93 20.17
N ARG A 29 -27.36 -20.34 18.99
CA ARG A 29 -28.24 -20.80 17.92
C ARG A 29 -27.85 -22.19 17.43
N LEU A 30 -26.57 -22.46 17.18
CA LEU A 30 -26.09 -23.77 16.74
C LEU A 30 -26.42 -24.85 17.77
N VAL A 31 -26.13 -24.59 19.07
CA VAL A 31 -26.44 -25.55 20.16
C VAL A 31 -27.93 -25.83 20.23
N LEU A 32 -28.78 -24.78 20.12
CA LEU A 32 -30.23 -24.91 20.12
C LEU A 32 -30.73 -25.70 18.93
N TYR A 33 -30.21 -25.44 17.70
CA TYR A 33 -30.61 -26.23 16.52
C TYR A 33 -30.25 -27.69 16.64
N VAL A 34 -29.03 -28.03 17.08
CA VAL A 34 -28.61 -29.42 17.25
C VAL A 34 -29.37 -30.07 18.38
N PHE A 35 -29.64 -29.41 19.48
CA PHE A 35 -30.50 -29.92 20.55
C PHE A 35 -31.91 -30.25 20.02
N CYS A 36 -32.54 -29.36 19.27
CA CYS A 36 -33.84 -29.61 18.66
C CYS A 36 -33.82 -30.79 17.67
N ILE A 37 -32.79 -30.87 16.82
CA ILE A 37 -32.64 -31.98 15.85
C ILE A 37 -32.46 -33.32 16.60
N MET A 38 -31.59 -33.37 17.62
CA MET A 38 -31.34 -34.59 18.40
C MET A 38 -32.56 -35.05 19.20
N THR A 39 -33.30 -34.10 19.80
CA THR A 39 -34.56 -34.41 20.48
C THR A 39 -35.63 -34.93 19.52
N MET A 40 -35.79 -34.30 18.36
CA MET A 40 -36.71 -34.77 17.32
C MET A 40 -36.36 -36.19 16.82
N ALA A 41 -35.08 -36.42 16.51
CA ALA A 41 -34.59 -37.75 16.07
C ALA A 41 -34.81 -38.81 17.15
N SER A 42 -34.53 -38.47 18.42
CA SER A 42 -34.75 -39.37 19.54
C SER A 42 -36.22 -39.68 19.80
N LEU A 43 -37.10 -38.70 19.67
CA LEU A 43 -38.56 -38.91 19.75
C LEU A 43 -39.05 -39.79 18.61
N PHE A 44 -38.58 -39.59 17.39
CA PHE A 44 -38.94 -40.41 16.23
C PHE A 44 -38.51 -41.85 16.40
N THR A 45 -37.25 -42.11 16.83
CA THR A 45 -36.74 -43.47 17.08
C THR A 45 -37.48 -44.13 18.23
N SER A 46 -37.86 -43.40 19.29
CA SER A 46 -38.69 -43.88 20.39
C SER A 46 -40.09 -44.29 19.91
N ALA A 47 -40.75 -43.46 19.11
CA ALA A 47 -42.06 -43.73 18.54
C ALA A 47 -42.01 -44.97 17.62
N ALA A 48 -41.00 -45.09 16.75
CA ALA A 48 -40.79 -46.23 15.88
C ALA A 48 -40.60 -47.53 16.70
N TYR A 49 -39.83 -47.48 17.78
CA TYR A 49 -39.63 -48.61 18.69
C TYR A 49 -40.94 -49.06 19.34
N VAL A 50 -41.79 -48.17 19.82
CA VAL A 50 -43.09 -48.48 20.39
C VAL A 50 -44.01 -49.11 19.34
N VAL A 51 -44.05 -48.59 18.11
CA VAL A 51 -44.83 -49.17 16.99
C VAL A 51 -44.34 -50.58 16.65
N MET A 52 -43.05 -50.84 16.59
CA MET A 52 -42.48 -52.16 16.31
C MET A 52 -42.78 -53.16 17.40
N LEU A 53 -42.83 -52.72 18.67
CA LEU A 53 -43.28 -53.55 19.81
C LEU A 53 -44.77 -53.91 19.70
N SER A 54 -45.62 -52.90 19.40
CA SER A 54 -47.08 -53.14 19.28
C SER A 54 -47.44 -53.99 18.06
N ALA A 55 -46.64 -53.95 16.99
CA ALA A 55 -46.82 -54.79 15.81
C ALA A 55 -46.28 -56.26 16.00
N GLY A 56 -45.71 -56.56 17.16
CA GLY A 56 -45.18 -57.89 17.46
C GLY A 56 -43.87 -58.31 16.76
N TRP A 57 -43.21 -57.33 16.15
CA TRP A 57 -41.95 -57.48 15.39
C TRP A 57 -40.74 -57.66 16.31
N LEU A 58 -40.82 -57.14 17.54
CA LEU A 58 -39.77 -57.26 18.57
C LEU A 58 -40.31 -58.00 19.78
N ARG A 59 -39.60 -59.09 20.24
CA ARG A 59 -39.90 -59.74 21.51
C ARG A 59 -39.25 -58.96 22.67
N PRO A 60 -40.04 -58.56 23.68
CA PRO A 60 -39.48 -57.77 24.78
C PRO A 60 -38.70 -58.67 25.75
N LEU A 61 -37.43 -58.31 25.97
CA LEU A 61 -36.70 -58.78 27.16
C LEU A 61 -37.25 -57.96 28.36
N PHE A 62 -37.71 -58.67 29.42
CA PHE A 62 -38.59 -58.18 30.49
C PHE A 62 -38.11 -56.89 31.27
N ILE A 63 -36.83 -56.50 31.17
CA ILE A 63 -36.27 -55.36 31.89
C ILE A 63 -36.25 -54.07 31.03
N THR A 64 -36.44 -54.20 29.74
CA THR A 64 -36.26 -53.01 28.79
C THR A 64 -37.56 -52.34 28.42
N GLN A 65 -38.72 -52.78 28.86
CA GLN A 65 -40.02 -52.40 28.34
C GLN A 65 -40.48 -50.96 28.74
N MET A 66 -40.12 -50.47 29.88
CA MET A 66 -40.65 -49.19 30.40
C MET A 66 -39.66 -48.04 30.41
N MET A 67 -38.37 -48.32 30.50
CA MET A 67 -37.34 -47.30 30.74
C MET A 67 -36.48 -47.00 29.52
N SER A 68 -36.40 -47.88 28.51
CA SER A 68 -35.43 -47.75 27.43
C SER A 68 -35.62 -46.57 26.48
N PRO A 69 -36.84 -46.20 26.04
CA PRO A 69 -36.98 -45.09 25.08
C PRO A 69 -36.73 -43.70 25.72
N ILE A 70 -37.21 -43.48 26.95
CA ILE A 70 -37.01 -42.19 27.65
C ILE A 70 -35.52 -41.99 27.99
N TRP A 71 -34.87 -43.06 28.49
CA TRP A 71 -33.45 -43.05 28.83
C TRP A 71 -32.59 -42.81 27.60
N MET A 72 -32.90 -43.44 26.45
CA MET A 72 -32.22 -43.20 25.18
C MET A 72 -32.37 -41.74 24.71
N VAL A 73 -33.57 -41.17 24.80
CA VAL A 73 -33.80 -39.73 24.46
C VAL A 73 -32.95 -38.81 25.35
N CYS A 74 -32.96 -39.05 26.65
CA CYS A 74 -32.20 -38.23 27.59
C CYS A 74 -30.70 -38.31 27.35
N VAL A 75 -30.15 -39.50 27.23
CA VAL A 75 -28.71 -39.72 27.03
C VAL A 75 -28.23 -39.19 25.69
N SER A 76 -28.96 -39.45 24.60
CA SER A 76 -28.57 -38.92 23.27
C SER A 76 -28.64 -37.38 23.20
N SER A 77 -29.66 -36.78 23.82
CA SER A 77 -29.77 -35.32 23.88
C SER A 77 -28.64 -34.68 24.69
N ILE A 78 -28.27 -35.26 25.83
CA ILE A 78 -27.15 -34.78 26.65
C ILE A 78 -25.83 -34.88 25.87
N ILE A 79 -25.54 -36.07 25.32
CA ILE A 79 -24.31 -36.33 24.55
C ILE A 79 -24.24 -35.38 23.35
N GLY A 80 -25.31 -35.28 22.56
CA GLY A 80 -25.36 -34.39 21.40
C GLY A 80 -25.15 -32.93 21.74
N THR A 81 -25.75 -32.47 22.87
CA THR A 81 -25.57 -31.07 23.34
C THR A 81 -24.13 -30.82 23.78
N VAL A 82 -23.52 -31.75 24.54
CA VAL A 82 -22.13 -31.61 25.00
C VAL A 82 -21.15 -31.59 23.81
N ILE A 83 -21.31 -32.53 22.87
CA ILE A 83 -20.47 -32.58 21.65
C ILE A 83 -20.63 -31.29 20.85
N THR A 84 -21.85 -30.78 20.66
CA THR A 84 -22.10 -29.56 19.90
C THR A 84 -21.54 -28.33 20.59
N ALA A 85 -21.67 -28.25 21.91
CA ALA A 85 -21.06 -27.15 22.68
C ALA A 85 -19.54 -27.13 22.56
N TRP A 86 -18.93 -28.32 22.59
CA TRP A 86 -17.49 -28.50 22.45
C TRP A 86 -17.01 -28.14 21.02
N ILE A 87 -17.66 -28.67 19.98
CA ILE A 87 -17.39 -28.34 18.57
C ILE A 87 -17.61 -26.87 18.32
N GLY A 88 -18.71 -26.30 18.81
CA GLY A 88 -19.02 -24.88 18.66
C GLY A 88 -17.99 -23.95 19.31
N LYS A 89 -17.36 -24.38 20.42
CA LYS A 89 -16.27 -23.64 21.03
C LYS A 89 -15.00 -23.68 20.16
N TYR A 90 -14.69 -24.83 19.58
CA TYR A 90 -13.46 -25.03 18.81
C TYR A 90 -13.55 -24.43 17.41
N TYR A 91 -14.60 -24.73 16.65
CA TYR A 91 -14.73 -24.29 15.25
C TYR A 91 -15.31 -22.87 15.07
N LEU A 92 -16.19 -22.39 15.96
CA LEU A 92 -16.79 -21.07 15.81
C LEU A 92 -16.01 -19.95 16.51
N SER A 93 -15.04 -20.28 17.37
CA SER A 93 -14.21 -19.27 18.04
C SER A 93 -13.40 -18.44 17.05
N PRO A 94 -12.66 -19.03 16.11
CA PRO A 94 -11.89 -18.27 15.13
C PRO A 94 -12.78 -17.35 14.27
N VAL A 95 -13.96 -17.83 13.84
CA VAL A 95 -14.90 -17.02 13.04
C VAL A 95 -15.35 -15.77 13.80
N THR A 96 -15.69 -15.93 15.08
CA THR A 96 -16.11 -14.77 15.89
C THR A 96 -14.96 -13.79 16.15
N GLN A 97 -13.73 -14.29 16.25
CA GLN A 97 -12.53 -13.45 16.35
C GLN A 97 -12.28 -12.68 15.04
N VAL A 98 -12.38 -13.34 13.87
CA VAL A 98 -12.28 -12.68 12.57
C VAL A 98 -13.35 -11.59 12.42
N ILE A 99 -14.61 -11.86 12.79
CA ILE A 99 -15.69 -10.86 12.76
C ILE A 99 -15.36 -9.65 13.66
N ALA A 100 -14.87 -9.89 14.88
CA ALA A 100 -14.48 -8.82 15.79
C ALA A 100 -13.30 -8.01 15.27
N ALA A 101 -12.28 -8.69 14.72
CA ALA A 101 -11.12 -8.08 14.11
C ALA A 101 -11.49 -7.25 12.87
N THR A 102 -12.36 -7.78 11.99
CA THR A 102 -12.87 -7.03 10.82
C THR A 102 -13.58 -5.73 11.21
N LYS A 103 -14.33 -5.74 12.33
CA LYS A 103 -14.95 -4.52 12.84
C LYS A 103 -13.93 -3.49 13.34
N ARG A 104 -12.76 -3.90 13.82
CA ARG A 104 -11.67 -3.01 14.19
C ARG A 104 -10.99 -2.45 12.94
N VAL A 105 -10.70 -3.31 11.96
CA VAL A 105 -10.15 -2.91 10.65
C VAL A 105 -11.06 -1.89 9.96
N ALA A 106 -12.37 -2.10 9.98
CA ALA A 106 -13.35 -1.15 9.43
C ALA A 106 -13.37 0.22 10.14
N LYS A 107 -12.79 0.33 11.34
CA LYS A 107 -12.60 1.59 12.07
C LYS A 107 -11.21 2.20 11.87
N GLY A 108 -10.40 1.64 10.98
CA GLY A 108 -9.05 2.10 10.69
C GLY A 108 -7.95 1.49 11.56
N ASP A 109 -8.25 0.50 12.39
CA ASP A 109 -7.24 -0.19 13.20
C ASP A 109 -6.67 -1.38 12.40
N PHE A 110 -5.64 -1.11 11.63
CA PHE A 110 -4.94 -2.10 10.81
C PHE A 110 -3.82 -2.85 11.56
N SER A 111 -3.58 -2.52 12.83
CA SER A 111 -2.57 -3.21 13.65
C SER A 111 -3.04 -4.59 14.13
N VAL A 112 -4.32 -4.90 13.93
CA VAL A 112 -4.95 -6.14 14.38
C VAL A 112 -4.37 -7.34 13.65
N GLN A 113 -3.77 -8.26 14.41
CA GLN A 113 -3.34 -9.57 13.93
C GLN A 113 -4.07 -10.64 14.74
N LEU A 114 -4.58 -11.65 14.08
CA LEU A 114 -5.17 -12.81 14.74
C LEU A 114 -4.07 -13.83 15.03
N PRO A 115 -4.05 -14.45 16.25
CA PRO A 115 -3.07 -15.48 16.57
C PRO A 115 -3.22 -16.67 15.62
N MET A 116 -2.12 -17.14 15.08
CA MET A 116 -2.05 -18.39 14.31
C MET A 116 -1.95 -19.56 15.30
N GLU A 117 -3.06 -19.87 15.97
CA GLU A 117 -3.16 -21.17 16.63
C GLU A 117 -3.27 -22.22 15.53
N ASP A 118 -2.48 -23.29 15.59
CA ASP A 118 -2.29 -24.43 14.68
C ASP A 118 -3.43 -24.73 13.67
N GLY A 119 -3.85 -23.73 12.93
CA GLY A 119 -4.98 -23.78 11.99
C GLY A 119 -4.60 -24.54 10.71
N ARG A 120 -4.67 -25.87 10.78
CA ARG A 120 -4.72 -26.70 9.58
C ARG A 120 -6.14 -26.63 9.00
N GLY A 121 -6.24 -26.53 7.67
CA GLY A 121 -7.51 -26.46 6.96
C GLY A 121 -8.03 -25.03 6.75
N GLU A 122 -9.29 -24.92 6.34
CA GLU A 122 -9.96 -23.71 5.87
C GLU A 122 -9.95 -22.56 6.90
N MET A 123 -9.98 -22.89 8.19
CA MET A 123 -9.91 -21.88 9.25
C MET A 123 -8.53 -21.22 9.35
N GLY A 124 -7.47 -22.00 9.20
CA GLY A 124 -6.10 -21.48 9.13
C GLY A 124 -5.89 -20.60 7.90
N ASP A 125 -6.46 -20.99 6.76
CA ASP A 125 -6.42 -20.19 5.54
C ASP A 125 -7.16 -18.87 5.69
N LEU A 126 -8.31 -18.88 6.35
CA LEU A 126 -9.08 -17.67 6.66
C LEU A 126 -8.28 -16.69 7.52
N VAL A 127 -7.65 -17.18 8.60
CA VAL A 127 -6.82 -16.34 9.48
C VAL A 127 -5.60 -15.81 8.75
N ARG A 128 -4.92 -16.64 7.95
CA ARG A 128 -3.78 -16.21 7.12
C ARG A 128 -4.17 -15.12 6.12
N SER A 129 -5.28 -15.33 5.40
CA SER A 129 -5.80 -14.38 4.43
C SER A 129 -6.21 -13.06 5.09
N PHE A 130 -6.87 -13.13 6.26
CA PHE A 130 -7.23 -11.94 7.04
C PHE A 130 -5.97 -11.18 7.49
N ASN A 131 -4.98 -11.86 8.07
CA ASN A 131 -3.74 -11.22 8.54
C ASN A 131 -2.93 -10.63 7.39
N ARG A 132 -2.94 -11.26 6.21
CA ARG A 132 -2.32 -10.72 5.01
C ARG A 132 -3.03 -9.45 4.55
N MET A 133 -4.36 -9.50 4.43
CA MET A 133 -5.17 -8.33 4.06
C MET A 133 -4.93 -7.15 5.02
N THR A 134 -4.92 -7.41 6.32
CA THR A 134 -4.73 -6.36 7.34
C THR A 134 -3.34 -5.72 7.24
N ARG A 135 -2.29 -6.51 6.98
CA ARG A 135 -0.94 -5.99 6.75
C ARG A 135 -0.86 -5.13 5.49
N GLU A 136 -1.46 -5.57 4.40
CA GLU A 136 -1.50 -4.82 3.14
C GLU A 136 -2.25 -3.49 3.31
N LEU A 137 -3.42 -3.50 3.97
CA LEU A 137 -4.16 -2.28 4.28
C LEU A 137 -3.39 -1.34 5.23
N GLY A 138 -2.74 -1.88 6.25
CA GLY A 138 -1.89 -1.10 7.17
C GLY A 138 -0.71 -0.45 6.45
N GLY A 139 -0.08 -1.18 5.53
CA GLY A 139 0.98 -0.64 4.67
C GLY A 139 0.49 0.51 3.79
N ILE A 140 -0.68 0.37 3.17
CA ILE A 140 -1.29 1.43 2.36
C ILE A 140 -1.60 2.68 3.19
N GLU A 141 -2.17 2.54 4.39
CA GLU A 141 -2.53 3.68 5.24
C GLU A 141 -1.29 4.37 5.82
N MET A 142 -0.28 3.60 6.25
CA MET A 142 1.01 4.16 6.68
C MET A 142 1.62 4.98 5.54
N PHE A 143 1.70 4.37 4.36
CA PHE A 143 2.21 5.03 3.16
C PHE A 143 1.44 6.31 2.81
N ARG A 144 0.10 6.29 2.90
CA ARG A 144 -0.76 7.46 2.68
C ARG A 144 -0.49 8.55 3.71
N SER A 145 -0.32 8.18 4.98
CA SER A 145 -0.01 9.12 6.06
C SER A 145 1.36 9.78 5.86
N ASP A 146 2.39 8.98 5.56
CA ASP A 146 3.74 9.47 5.30
C ASP A 146 3.78 10.37 4.06
N PHE A 147 3.02 10.00 3.00
CA PHE A 147 2.86 10.83 1.82
C PHE A 147 2.26 12.20 2.16
N ILE A 148 1.14 12.25 2.92
CA ILE A 148 0.50 13.51 3.32
C ILE A 148 1.43 14.36 4.20
N ASN A 149 2.16 13.74 5.13
CA ASN A 149 3.09 14.44 6.01
C ASN A 149 4.27 15.03 5.20
N SER A 150 4.90 14.24 4.35
CA SER A 150 6.00 14.70 3.50
C SER A 150 5.54 15.79 2.53
N PHE A 151 4.38 15.61 1.89
CA PHE A 151 3.72 16.61 1.07
C PHE A 151 3.54 17.94 1.82
N SER A 152 2.99 17.87 3.03
CA SER A 152 2.74 19.06 3.85
C SER A 152 4.04 19.80 4.20
N HIS A 153 5.10 19.07 4.48
CA HIS A 153 6.42 19.63 4.75
C HIS A 153 7.03 20.29 3.52
N GLU A 154 7.02 19.61 2.37
CA GLU A 154 7.58 20.13 1.11
C GLU A 154 6.84 21.36 0.57
N PHE A 155 5.54 21.51 0.87
CA PHE A 155 4.77 22.72 0.56
C PHE A 155 4.98 23.84 1.57
N LYS A 156 5.12 23.52 2.85
CA LYS A 156 5.23 24.53 3.91
C LYS A 156 6.51 25.36 3.78
N THR A 157 7.62 24.73 3.43
CA THR A 157 8.93 25.39 3.33
C THR A 157 8.94 26.52 2.30
N PRO A 158 8.62 26.30 1.00
CA PRO A 158 8.60 27.38 0.01
C PRO A 158 7.55 28.46 0.33
N ILE A 159 6.38 28.09 0.85
CA ILE A 159 5.34 29.05 1.24
C ILE A 159 5.83 29.98 2.35
N VAL A 160 6.54 29.43 3.34
CA VAL A 160 7.11 30.22 4.43
C VAL A 160 8.22 31.15 3.93
N SER A 161 9.08 30.66 3.02
CA SER A 161 10.13 31.43 2.36
C SER A 161 9.55 32.58 1.55
N ILE A 162 8.63 32.31 0.62
CA ILE A 162 7.91 33.33 -0.17
C ILE A 162 7.29 34.39 0.73
N ARG A 163 6.56 34.00 1.76
CA ARG A 163 5.93 34.91 2.71
C ARG A 163 6.96 35.77 3.46
N GLY A 164 8.09 35.15 3.84
CA GLY A 164 9.18 35.84 4.54
C GLY A 164 9.79 36.95 3.68
N PHE A 165 10.21 36.61 2.47
CA PHE A 165 10.84 37.58 1.54
C PHE A 165 9.84 38.61 1.02
N ALA A 166 8.58 38.24 0.79
CA ALA A 166 7.53 39.20 0.46
C ALA A 166 7.31 40.25 1.56
N ARG A 167 7.45 39.88 2.85
CA ARG A 167 7.43 40.88 3.95
C ARG A 167 8.66 41.75 3.99
N GLN A 168 9.84 41.22 3.66
CA GLN A 168 11.05 42.05 3.56
C GLN A 168 10.93 43.08 2.44
N LEU A 169 10.33 42.72 1.30
CA LEU A 169 10.06 43.64 0.19
C LEU A 169 9.14 44.83 0.56
N GLN A 170 8.35 44.69 1.64
CA GLN A 170 7.45 45.76 2.13
C GLN A 170 8.17 46.80 3.01
N ARG A 171 9.46 46.63 3.30
CA ARG A 171 10.24 47.55 4.09
C ARG A 171 10.74 48.70 3.21
N ASP A 172 10.77 49.90 3.77
CA ASP A 172 11.23 51.12 3.06
C ASP A 172 12.76 51.26 3.07
N ASP A 173 13.46 50.49 3.92
CA ASP A 173 14.90 50.63 4.20
C ASP A 173 15.77 49.59 3.46
N ILE A 174 15.23 48.91 2.43
CA ILE A 174 15.98 47.93 1.63
C ILE A 174 16.64 48.54 0.41
N THR A 175 17.81 48.00 0.05
CA THR A 175 18.54 48.40 -1.16
C THR A 175 17.90 47.79 -2.43
N ASP A 176 18.25 48.33 -3.59
CA ASP A 176 17.78 47.81 -4.89
C ASP A 176 18.34 46.39 -5.17
N GLU A 177 19.54 46.10 -4.67
CA GLU A 177 20.16 44.76 -4.74
C GLU A 177 19.38 43.74 -3.91
N GLU A 178 19.09 44.09 -2.66
CA GLU A 178 18.27 43.21 -1.77
C GLU A 178 16.87 43.02 -2.35
N ARG A 179 16.28 44.06 -2.94
CA ARG A 179 14.98 44.00 -3.61
C ARG A 179 14.98 42.96 -4.74
N ARG A 180 16.01 42.99 -5.57
CA ARG A 180 16.16 42.05 -6.69
C ARG A 180 16.41 40.63 -6.16
N GLU A 181 17.26 40.45 -5.17
CA GLU A 181 17.54 39.17 -4.55
C GLU A 181 16.26 38.56 -3.96
N TYR A 182 15.50 39.29 -3.15
CA TYR A 182 14.26 38.80 -2.55
C TYR A 182 13.20 38.47 -3.62
N ALA A 183 13.08 39.25 -4.67
CA ALA A 183 12.19 38.97 -5.78
C ALA A 183 12.60 37.69 -6.53
N THR A 184 13.90 37.46 -6.74
CA THR A 184 14.43 36.24 -7.36
C THR A 184 14.11 35.04 -6.50
N ILE A 185 14.37 35.10 -5.20
CA ILE A 185 14.03 33.98 -4.27
C ILE A 185 12.53 33.66 -4.31
N ILE A 186 11.66 34.66 -4.32
CA ILE A 186 10.21 34.48 -4.43
C ILE A 186 9.84 33.80 -5.75
N ALA A 187 10.44 34.18 -6.86
CA ALA A 187 10.20 33.61 -8.18
C ALA A 187 10.65 32.15 -8.24
N ASP A 188 11.84 31.86 -7.72
CA ASP A 188 12.42 30.50 -7.69
C ASP A 188 11.58 29.55 -6.82
N GLU A 189 11.18 29.98 -5.62
CA GLU A 189 10.34 29.17 -4.73
C GLU A 189 8.93 28.98 -5.28
N SER A 190 8.40 29.97 -6.01
CA SER A 190 7.10 29.83 -6.69
C SER A 190 7.18 28.81 -7.85
N THR A 191 8.27 28.84 -8.61
CA THR A 191 8.53 27.87 -9.69
C THR A 191 8.73 26.46 -9.11
N ARG A 192 9.47 26.34 -8.02
CA ARG A 192 9.63 25.07 -7.29
C ARG A 192 8.29 24.51 -6.83
N LEU A 193 7.42 25.35 -6.28
CA LEU A 193 6.09 24.95 -5.81
C LEU A 193 5.19 24.48 -6.96
N ALA A 194 5.22 25.17 -8.11
CA ALA A 194 4.48 24.80 -9.31
C ALA A 194 4.95 23.42 -9.85
N ASN A 195 6.26 23.20 -9.90
CA ASN A 195 6.85 21.93 -10.31
C ASN A 195 6.47 20.78 -9.35
N LEU A 196 6.48 21.04 -8.04
CA LEU A 196 6.04 20.06 -7.04
C LEU A 196 4.58 19.68 -7.25
N ALA A 197 3.68 20.66 -7.44
CA ALA A 197 2.26 20.40 -7.69
C ALA A 197 2.06 19.58 -8.97
N THR A 198 2.74 19.93 -10.06
CA THR A 198 2.68 19.21 -11.35
C THR A 198 3.15 17.76 -11.20
N ASN A 199 4.26 17.53 -10.51
CA ASN A 199 4.82 16.20 -10.28
C ASN A 199 3.87 15.32 -9.45
N ILE A 200 3.20 15.89 -8.44
CA ILE A 200 2.21 15.18 -7.62
C ILE A 200 0.97 14.80 -8.45
N LEU A 201 0.45 15.72 -9.26
CA LEU A 201 -0.69 15.44 -10.12
C LEU A 201 -0.35 14.34 -11.14
N LEU A 202 0.84 14.41 -11.75
CA LEU A 202 1.30 13.40 -12.69
C LEU A 202 1.49 12.04 -11.99
N LEU A 203 2.14 12.00 -10.83
CA LEU A 203 2.31 10.78 -10.06
C LEU A 203 0.97 10.16 -9.68
N SER A 204 0.00 10.97 -9.21
CA SER A 204 -1.35 10.52 -8.90
C SER A 204 -2.07 9.92 -10.12
N LYS A 205 -1.92 10.56 -11.30
CA LYS A 205 -2.45 10.02 -12.58
C LYS A 205 -1.81 8.68 -12.93
N LEU A 206 -0.48 8.58 -12.83
CA LEU A 206 0.27 7.36 -13.11
C LEU A 206 -0.06 6.20 -12.15
N GLU A 207 -0.35 6.49 -10.89
CA GLU A 207 -0.71 5.46 -9.90
C GLU A 207 -2.07 4.84 -10.16
N ASN A 208 -3.03 5.64 -10.58
CA ASN A 208 -4.37 5.17 -10.92
C ASN A 208 -4.44 4.47 -12.28
N GLN A 209 -3.39 4.61 -13.11
CA GLN A 209 -3.32 4.00 -14.42
C GLN A 209 -2.78 2.57 -14.33
N GLN A 210 -3.56 1.59 -14.79
CA GLN A 210 -3.15 0.17 -14.82
C GLN A 210 -2.57 -0.24 -16.18
N ILE A 211 -2.92 0.46 -17.24
CA ILE A 211 -2.53 0.15 -18.63
C ILE A 211 -2.11 1.45 -19.30
N VAL A 212 -1.00 1.41 -20.03
CA VAL A 212 -0.61 2.51 -20.91
C VAL A 212 -1.57 2.58 -22.08
N THR A 213 -2.35 3.66 -22.14
CA THR A 213 -3.13 4.04 -23.30
C THR A 213 -2.25 4.86 -24.26
N GLU A 214 -2.59 4.85 -25.55
CA GLU A 214 -1.86 5.63 -26.57
C GLU A 214 -0.42 5.17 -26.82
N LYS A 215 -0.24 3.87 -27.06
CA LYS A 215 1.04 3.35 -27.53
C LYS A 215 1.25 3.67 -28.99
N THR A 216 2.37 4.31 -29.31
CA THR A 216 2.82 4.60 -30.67
C THR A 216 4.24 4.06 -30.88
N ALA A 217 4.57 3.77 -32.16
CA ALA A 217 5.95 3.48 -32.52
C ALA A 217 6.74 4.80 -32.62
N PHE A 218 7.89 4.92 -31.97
CA PHE A 218 8.74 6.10 -32.01
C PHE A 218 10.22 5.73 -31.93
N ARG A 219 11.09 6.61 -32.43
CA ARG A 219 12.55 6.49 -32.35
C ARG A 219 13.02 6.87 -30.97
N LEU A 220 13.49 5.87 -30.18
CA LEU A 220 13.96 6.07 -28.82
C LEU A 220 15.27 6.87 -28.75
N ASP A 221 16.17 6.64 -29.69
CA ASP A 221 17.44 7.39 -29.84
C ASP A 221 17.18 8.89 -30.08
N GLU A 222 16.27 9.24 -30.98
CA GLU A 222 15.87 10.63 -31.24
C GLU A 222 15.20 11.28 -30.02
N GLN A 223 14.39 10.51 -29.30
CA GLN A 223 13.79 10.99 -28.04
C GLN A 223 14.85 11.30 -26.98
N LEU A 224 15.83 10.43 -26.79
CA LEU A 224 16.94 10.66 -25.87
C LEU A 224 17.75 11.88 -26.28
N ARG A 225 18.09 12.06 -27.57
CA ARG A 225 18.76 13.27 -28.07
C ARG A 225 17.97 14.53 -27.75
N SER A 226 16.65 14.50 -27.97
CA SER A 226 15.78 15.63 -27.68
C SER A 226 15.75 15.96 -26.18
N CYS A 227 15.76 14.95 -25.29
CA CYS A 227 15.80 15.15 -23.85
C CYS A 227 17.13 15.74 -23.38
N ILE A 228 18.26 15.34 -24.00
CA ILE A 228 19.58 15.87 -23.72
C ILE A 228 19.64 17.36 -24.11
N LEU A 229 19.18 17.71 -25.31
CA LEU A 229 19.13 19.07 -25.81
C LEU A 229 18.21 19.97 -24.98
N LEU A 230 17.10 19.45 -24.49
CA LEU A 230 16.21 20.19 -23.57
C LEU A 230 16.91 20.66 -22.30
N LEU A 231 17.95 19.95 -21.86
CA LEU A 231 18.71 20.26 -20.65
C LEU A 231 20.05 20.96 -20.93
N GLU A 232 20.30 21.39 -22.19
CA GLU A 232 21.58 21.94 -22.67
C GLU A 232 22.11 23.06 -21.74
N LYS A 233 21.29 24.05 -21.45
CA LYS A 233 21.69 25.16 -20.58
C LYS A 233 22.21 24.72 -19.22
N GLN A 234 21.67 23.61 -18.68
CA GLN A 234 22.02 23.14 -17.32
C GLN A 234 23.36 22.40 -17.32
N TRP A 235 23.60 21.51 -18.29
CA TRP A 235 24.89 20.81 -18.35
C TRP A 235 26.02 21.69 -18.90
N GLU A 236 25.73 22.66 -19.78
CA GLU A 236 26.72 23.68 -20.20
C GLU A 236 27.16 24.58 -19.05
N GLN A 237 26.22 25.06 -18.23
CA GLN A 237 26.54 25.87 -17.06
C GLN A 237 27.47 25.20 -16.06
N LYS A 238 27.44 23.88 -15.99
CA LYS A 238 28.32 23.06 -15.15
C LYS A 238 29.56 22.56 -15.91
N HIS A 239 29.76 22.94 -17.16
CA HIS A 239 30.86 22.46 -18.01
C HIS A 239 31.00 20.95 -18.04
N LEU A 240 29.84 20.20 -18.08
CA LEU A 240 29.84 18.74 -18.05
C LEU A 240 30.23 18.18 -19.42
N GLU A 241 31.05 17.12 -19.41
CA GLU A 241 31.36 16.34 -20.60
C GLU A 241 30.27 15.32 -20.87
N LEU A 242 29.72 15.29 -22.09
CA LEU A 242 28.71 14.32 -22.48
C LEU A 242 29.31 13.24 -23.39
N VAL A 243 29.18 11.98 -22.99
CA VAL A 243 29.54 10.79 -23.77
C VAL A 243 28.24 10.13 -24.23
N ILE A 244 27.92 10.23 -25.53
CA ILE A 244 26.66 9.79 -26.10
C ILE A 244 26.89 8.67 -27.11
N ASP A 245 26.34 7.47 -26.83
CA ASP A 245 26.40 6.31 -27.73
C ASP A 245 24.98 5.71 -27.87
N LEU A 246 24.28 6.07 -28.95
CA LEU A 246 22.89 5.73 -29.15
C LEU A 246 22.70 4.99 -30.47
N GLU A 247 22.38 3.70 -30.37
CA GLU A 247 21.93 2.90 -31.52
C GLU A 247 20.54 3.34 -32.00
N GLU A 248 20.25 3.19 -33.29
CA GLU A 248 18.92 3.45 -33.83
C GLU A 248 17.91 2.40 -33.38
N VAL A 249 17.01 2.76 -32.47
CA VAL A 249 16.02 1.84 -31.90
C VAL A 249 14.62 2.43 -31.99
N THR A 250 13.69 1.68 -32.59
CA THR A 250 12.27 2.01 -32.57
C THR A 250 11.56 1.21 -31.49
N CYS A 251 10.92 1.88 -30.54
CA CYS A 251 10.14 1.28 -29.45
C CYS A 251 8.65 1.54 -29.63
N CYS A 252 7.80 0.65 -29.11
CA CYS A 252 6.36 0.83 -29.03
C CYS A 252 5.94 1.16 -27.58
N GLY A 253 5.42 2.36 -27.36
CA GLY A 253 5.05 2.83 -26.03
C GLY A 253 4.41 4.20 -26.02
N ASN A 254 4.20 4.76 -24.85
CA ASN A 254 3.80 6.16 -24.71
C ASN A 254 5.05 7.04 -24.66
N ALA A 255 5.31 7.73 -25.76
CA ALA A 255 6.51 8.55 -25.95
C ALA A 255 6.60 9.69 -24.91
N GLU A 256 5.46 10.33 -24.56
CA GLU A 256 5.42 11.43 -23.60
C GLU A 256 5.84 10.98 -22.18
N MET A 257 5.28 9.85 -21.72
CA MET A 257 5.65 9.27 -20.42
C MET A 257 7.13 8.89 -20.36
N LEU A 258 7.66 8.25 -21.40
CA LEU A 258 9.07 7.85 -21.44
C LEU A 258 10.00 9.07 -21.52
N SER A 259 9.65 10.11 -22.28
CA SER A 259 10.39 11.38 -22.29
C SER A 259 10.51 11.98 -20.90
N GLN A 260 9.43 11.95 -20.11
CA GLN A 260 9.46 12.40 -18.71
C GLN A 260 10.43 11.58 -17.84
N ALA A 261 10.51 10.27 -18.08
CA ALA A 261 11.45 9.41 -17.36
C ALA A 261 12.90 9.77 -17.72
N TRP A 262 13.21 9.97 -19.00
CA TRP A 262 14.56 10.33 -19.45
C TRP A 262 14.99 11.69 -18.92
N VAL A 263 14.12 12.71 -19.00
CA VAL A 263 14.39 14.05 -18.46
C VAL A 263 14.69 13.97 -16.97
N ASN A 264 13.95 13.17 -16.18
CA ASN A 264 14.23 13.01 -14.76
C ASN A 264 15.57 12.32 -14.49
N LEU A 265 15.93 11.26 -15.24
CA LEU A 265 17.20 10.57 -15.05
C LEU A 265 18.38 11.46 -15.43
N ILE A 266 18.31 12.12 -16.60
CA ILE A 266 19.38 13.01 -17.09
C ILE A 266 19.53 14.24 -16.16
N ASN A 267 18.41 14.82 -15.71
CA ASN A 267 18.44 15.94 -14.77
C ASN A 267 19.06 15.55 -13.41
N ASN A 268 18.82 14.33 -12.93
CA ASN A 268 19.48 13.81 -11.73
C ASN A 268 20.99 13.66 -11.97
N ALA A 269 21.43 13.12 -13.11
CA ALA A 269 22.85 13.02 -13.46
C ALA A 269 23.51 14.41 -13.48
N ILE A 270 22.90 15.40 -14.14
CA ILE A 270 23.41 16.80 -14.18
C ILE A 270 23.48 17.38 -12.77
N LYS A 271 22.47 17.16 -11.96
CA LYS A 271 22.36 17.72 -10.61
C LYS A 271 23.50 17.24 -9.71
N PHE A 272 23.72 15.92 -9.66
CA PHE A 272 24.63 15.29 -8.72
C PHE A 272 26.07 15.15 -9.22
N THR A 273 26.33 15.50 -10.50
CA THR A 273 27.68 15.57 -11.05
C THR A 273 28.29 16.93 -10.71
N PRO A 274 29.52 16.99 -10.16
CA PRO A 274 30.23 18.25 -9.94
C PRO A 274 30.59 18.90 -11.27
N GLU A 275 30.95 20.20 -11.21
CA GLU A 275 31.42 20.97 -12.37
C GLU A 275 32.62 20.26 -13.05
N GLY A 276 32.61 20.17 -14.37
CA GLY A 276 33.63 19.49 -15.15
C GLY A 276 33.59 17.96 -15.13
N GLY A 277 32.55 17.37 -14.52
CA GLY A 277 32.36 15.93 -14.52
C GLY A 277 31.79 15.40 -15.84
N THR A 278 31.59 14.08 -15.92
CA THR A 278 31.16 13.39 -17.15
C THR A 278 29.80 12.71 -16.96
N ILE A 279 28.93 12.81 -17.97
CA ILE A 279 27.68 12.07 -18.04
C ILE A 279 27.71 11.19 -19.30
N GLY A 280 27.50 9.89 -19.11
CA GLY A 280 27.37 8.93 -20.20
C GLY A 280 25.90 8.55 -20.44
N ILE A 281 25.49 8.54 -21.70
CA ILE A 281 24.15 8.08 -22.10
C ILE A 281 24.31 7.10 -23.25
N SER A 282 23.92 5.85 -23.02
CA SER A 282 23.97 4.81 -24.05
C SER A 282 22.63 4.13 -24.28
N LEU A 283 22.40 3.70 -25.51
CA LEU A 283 21.25 2.93 -25.92
C LEU A 283 21.71 1.77 -26.81
N VAL A 284 21.40 0.56 -26.40
CA VAL A 284 21.72 -0.66 -27.13
C VAL A 284 20.47 -1.53 -27.21
N ALA A 285 20.21 -2.15 -28.34
CA ALA A 285 19.14 -3.12 -28.50
C ALA A 285 19.70 -4.53 -28.68
N VAL A 286 19.30 -5.43 -27.80
CA VAL A 286 19.64 -6.85 -27.91
C VAL A 286 18.35 -7.65 -27.93
N ASP A 287 18.16 -8.47 -28.95
CA ASP A 287 16.94 -9.20 -29.21
C ASP A 287 15.71 -8.25 -29.24
N ASP A 288 14.72 -8.47 -28.39
CA ASP A 288 13.52 -7.64 -28.27
C ASP A 288 13.58 -6.66 -27.07
N THR A 289 14.78 -6.34 -26.57
CA THR A 289 14.97 -5.48 -25.39
C THR A 289 15.88 -4.29 -25.73
N ALA A 290 15.38 -3.08 -25.53
CA ALA A 290 16.16 -1.85 -25.55
C ALA A 290 16.71 -1.57 -24.14
N THR A 291 18.00 -1.38 -24.03
CA THR A 291 18.68 -1.04 -22.78
C THR A 291 19.23 0.38 -22.88
N VAL A 292 18.72 1.27 -22.04
CA VAL A 292 19.22 2.64 -21.87
C VAL A 292 20.04 2.71 -20.59
N GLN A 293 21.24 3.25 -20.65
CA GLN A 293 22.04 3.54 -19.46
C GLN A 293 22.29 5.04 -19.39
N VAL A 294 22.08 5.59 -18.18
CA VAL A 294 22.47 6.97 -17.83
C VAL A 294 23.45 6.85 -16.68
N SER A 295 24.71 7.21 -16.94
CA SER A 295 25.81 7.16 -15.98
C SER A 295 26.35 8.55 -15.70
N ASP A 296 26.81 8.78 -14.47
CA ASP A 296 27.44 10.01 -14.03
C ASP A 296 28.69 9.75 -13.19
N THR A 297 29.61 10.69 -13.16
CA THR A 297 30.78 10.70 -12.28
C THR A 297 30.55 11.56 -11.01
N GLY A 298 29.31 11.56 -10.53
CA GLY A 298 28.87 12.35 -9.40
C GLY A 298 29.24 11.80 -8.03
N ILE A 299 28.58 12.31 -7.02
CA ILE A 299 28.84 11.96 -5.61
C ILE A 299 28.55 10.49 -5.28
N GLY A 300 27.78 9.79 -6.11
CA GLY A 300 27.35 8.43 -5.86
C GLY A 300 26.50 8.26 -4.60
N MET A 301 26.14 7.02 -4.29
CA MET A 301 25.26 6.68 -3.18
C MET A 301 25.78 5.47 -2.41
N ASP A 302 25.52 5.45 -1.10
CA ASP A 302 25.73 4.26 -0.27
C ASP A 302 24.62 3.22 -0.49
N ARG A 303 24.81 2.01 0.04
CA ARG A 303 23.84 0.90 -0.13
C ARG A 303 22.49 1.16 0.50
N GLU A 304 22.42 1.89 1.60
CA GLU A 304 21.18 2.22 2.28
C GLU A 304 20.35 3.18 1.42
N THR A 305 20.97 4.24 0.91
CA THR A 305 20.34 5.19 -0.03
C THR A 305 19.82 4.48 -1.28
N GLN A 306 20.61 3.58 -1.90
CA GLN A 306 20.19 2.84 -3.10
C GLN A 306 18.91 2.03 -2.90
N GLN A 307 18.65 1.52 -1.71
CA GLN A 307 17.43 0.74 -1.42
C GLN A 307 16.17 1.61 -1.42
N HIS A 308 16.30 2.90 -1.08
CA HIS A 308 15.18 3.80 -0.83
C HIS A 308 14.99 4.88 -1.92
N ILE A 309 15.93 5.06 -2.87
CA ILE A 309 15.88 6.15 -3.87
C ILE A 309 14.62 6.18 -4.74
N PHE A 310 13.93 5.07 -4.86
CA PHE A 310 12.67 4.98 -5.62
C PHE A 310 11.42 5.19 -4.74
N GLU A 311 11.60 5.44 -3.45
CA GLU A 311 10.51 5.80 -2.55
C GLU A 311 10.14 7.28 -2.73
N LYS A 312 8.86 7.60 -2.56
CA LYS A 312 8.36 8.96 -2.73
C LYS A 312 8.89 9.86 -1.62
N PHE A 313 9.32 11.08 -1.98
CA PHE A 313 9.89 12.07 -1.07
C PHE A 313 11.21 11.65 -0.40
N TYR A 314 11.79 10.51 -0.79
CA TYR A 314 13.08 10.12 -0.25
C TYR A 314 14.20 11.00 -0.81
N GLN A 315 15.06 11.49 0.07
CA GLN A 315 16.26 12.29 -0.22
C GLN A 315 17.40 11.73 0.62
N GLY A 316 18.45 11.22 -0.02
CA GLY A 316 19.55 10.52 0.65
C GLY A 316 20.41 11.42 1.54
N ASP A 317 20.54 12.71 1.22
CA ASP A 317 21.34 13.65 1.99
C ASP A 317 20.52 14.90 2.31
N LYS A 318 20.29 15.14 3.62
CA LYS A 318 19.52 16.29 4.12
C LYS A 318 20.30 17.63 4.01
N SER A 319 21.59 17.59 3.68
CA SER A 319 22.43 18.78 3.55
C SER A 319 22.17 19.56 2.25
N HIS A 320 21.56 18.93 1.24
CA HIS A 320 21.18 19.55 -0.03
C HIS A 320 19.67 19.84 -0.14
N HIS A 321 19.07 20.38 0.91
CA HIS A 321 17.64 20.71 1.01
C HIS A 321 17.07 21.65 -0.07
N GLY A 322 17.86 22.10 -1.05
CA GLY A 322 17.43 23.05 -2.09
C GLY A 322 16.96 22.43 -3.42
N GLU A 323 17.33 21.20 -3.74
CA GLU A 323 17.40 20.80 -5.14
C GLU A 323 16.53 19.61 -5.57
N GLY A 324 15.39 19.32 -5.01
CA GLY A 324 14.46 18.33 -5.56
C GLY A 324 13.43 17.84 -4.55
N ASN A 325 12.34 17.28 -5.07
CA ASN A 325 11.16 16.91 -4.27
C ASN A 325 11.12 15.44 -3.89
N GLY A 326 12.16 14.62 -4.23
CA GLY A 326 12.14 13.17 -4.00
C GLY A 326 11.04 12.41 -4.75
N LEU A 327 10.44 13.01 -5.79
CA LEU A 327 9.38 12.39 -6.58
C LEU A 327 9.86 11.88 -7.95
N GLY A 328 10.96 12.42 -8.48
CA GLY A 328 11.44 12.13 -9.83
C GLY A 328 11.73 10.65 -10.07
N LEU A 329 12.52 10.00 -9.21
CA LEU A 329 12.86 8.59 -9.36
C LEU A 329 11.69 7.64 -9.07
N ALA A 330 10.78 8.01 -8.14
CA ALA A 330 9.54 7.27 -7.92
C ALA A 330 8.66 7.29 -9.18
N MET A 331 8.58 8.44 -9.85
CA MET A 331 7.87 8.61 -11.12
C MET A 331 8.53 7.79 -12.24
N VAL A 332 9.86 7.83 -12.37
CA VAL A 332 10.61 7.01 -13.33
C VAL A 332 10.28 5.52 -13.13
N LYS A 333 10.40 5.01 -11.89
CA LYS A 333 10.09 3.61 -11.59
C LYS A 333 8.66 3.23 -12.01
N ARG A 334 7.69 4.11 -11.76
CA ARG A 334 6.29 3.87 -12.12
C ARG A 334 6.08 3.87 -13.64
N ILE A 335 6.66 4.83 -14.37
CA ILE A 335 6.59 4.90 -15.83
C ILE A 335 7.19 3.66 -16.47
N ILE A 336 8.38 3.25 -16.02
CA ILE A 336 9.06 2.06 -16.54
C ILE A 336 8.25 0.79 -16.26
N ALA A 337 7.68 0.65 -15.05
CA ALA A 337 6.81 -0.48 -14.71
C ALA A 337 5.53 -0.52 -15.57
N LEU A 338 4.89 0.62 -15.83
CA LEU A 338 3.74 0.73 -16.75
C LEU A 338 4.11 0.37 -18.18
N SER A 339 5.34 0.66 -18.60
CA SER A 339 5.92 0.29 -19.90
C SER A 339 6.41 -1.17 -19.96
N ARG A 340 6.12 -1.98 -18.93
CA ARG A 340 6.58 -3.37 -18.77
C ARG A 340 8.11 -3.52 -18.78
N GLY A 341 8.83 -2.44 -18.46
CA GLY A 341 10.27 -2.40 -18.35
C GLY A 341 10.77 -2.68 -16.93
N LYS A 342 12.10 -2.64 -16.80
CA LYS A 342 12.81 -2.79 -15.53
C LYS A 342 13.83 -1.66 -15.39
N ILE A 343 13.97 -1.09 -14.20
CA ILE A 343 15.01 -0.14 -13.85
C ILE A 343 15.86 -0.70 -12.72
N THR A 344 17.18 -0.56 -12.85
CA THR A 344 18.17 -0.90 -11.83
C THR A 344 19.14 0.26 -11.65
N VAL A 345 19.80 0.29 -10.50
CA VAL A 345 20.82 1.28 -10.16
C VAL A 345 22.07 0.56 -9.66
N ASP A 346 23.21 1.04 -10.09
CA ASP A 346 24.52 0.70 -9.55
C ASP A 346 25.24 1.99 -9.19
N SER A 347 25.72 2.11 -7.94
CA SER A 347 26.32 3.34 -7.45
C SER A 347 27.32 3.05 -6.34
N GLU A 348 28.39 3.81 -6.32
CA GLU A 348 29.38 3.79 -5.24
C GLU A 348 29.70 5.23 -4.84
N LYS A 349 29.69 5.49 -3.54
CA LYS A 349 29.95 6.82 -2.99
C LYS A 349 31.32 7.35 -3.46
N GLY A 350 31.32 8.52 -4.10
CA GLY A 350 32.50 9.18 -4.67
C GLY A 350 32.93 8.66 -6.04
N LYS A 351 32.21 7.70 -6.66
CA LYS A 351 32.50 7.20 -8.02
C LYS A 351 31.43 7.49 -9.05
N GLY A 352 30.22 7.86 -8.58
CA GLY A 352 29.10 8.16 -9.44
C GLY A 352 27.98 7.11 -9.41
N THR A 353 27.04 7.26 -10.34
CA THR A 353 25.84 6.42 -10.43
C THR A 353 25.57 6.00 -11.86
N THR A 354 25.07 4.78 -12.04
CA THR A 354 24.57 4.28 -13.32
C THR A 354 23.15 3.75 -13.14
N PHE A 355 22.19 4.37 -13.81
CA PHE A 355 20.83 3.87 -13.96
C PHE A 355 20.74 3.06 -15.25
N THR A 356 20.24 1.83 -15.17
CA THR A 356 19.99 0.97 -16.32
C THR A 356 18.51 0.71 -16.45
N VAL A 357 17.93 1.08 -17.59
CA VAL A 357 16.52 0.88 -17.93
C VAL A 357 16.41 -0.10 -19.07
N GLN A 358 15.62 -1.15 -18.89
CA GLN A 358 15.32 -2.15 -19.92
C GLN A 358 13.86 -2.03 -20.31
N LEU A 359 13.59 -1.88 -21.62
CA LEU A 359 12.26 -1.77 -22.20
C LEU A 359 12.04 -2.83 -23.27
N PRO A 360 10.86 -3.44 -23.38
CA PRO A 360 10.54 -4.27 -24.53
C PRO A 360 10.43 -3.38 -25.78
N VAL A 361 11.09 -3.78 -26.87
CA VAL A 361 11.01 -3.08 -28.18
C VAL A 361 9.63 -3.26 -28.80
N LYS A 362 9.06 -4.46 -28.67
CA LYS A 362 7.70 -4.80 -29.09
C LYS A 362 6.77 -4.75 -27.88
N GLY A 363 5.76 -3.90 -27.92
CA GLY A 363 4.79 -3.64 -26.84
C GLY A 363 3.66 -4.67 -26.69
#